data_d99bd2d09f091ed44a1adecb759359e3
#
_entry.id   d99bd2d09f091ed44a1adecb759359e3
#
_cell.length_a   1.000
_cell.length_b   1.000
_cell.length_c   1.000
_cell.angle_alpha   90.00
_cell.angle_beta   90.00
_cell.angle_gamma   90.00
#
_symmetry.space_group_name_H-M   'P 1'
#
loop_
_entity.id
_entity.type
_entity.pdbx_description
1 polymer ?
#
loop_
_entity_poly.entity_id
_entity_poly.type
_entity_poly.pdbx_seq_one_letter_code
_entity_poly.pdbx_strand_id
1 'polypeptide(L)' 'MFEIRVICPPGDADQIAATLAAAFHVGPIRRYPARDRQRMRLYVTAEPHTTPTSAREQES' A
#
# COMPACT_ATOMS: atom_id res chain seq x y z
N MET A 1 -9.53 -8.63 0.73
CA MET A 1 -8.50 -7.94 1.54
C MET A 1 -7.18 -8.65 1.37
N PHE A 2 -6.12 -7.92 1.20
CA PHE A 2 -4.80 -8.49 1.08
C PHE A 2 -3.79 -7.61 1.78
N GLU A 3 -2.61 -8.15 2.03
CA GLU A 3 -1.57 -7.43 2.71
C GLU A 3 -0.48 -7.04 1.74
N ILE A 4 -0.01 -5.81 1.85
CA ILE A 4 1.08 -5.32 1.04
C ILE A 4 2.27 -5.09 1.95
N ARG A 5 3.42 -5.55 1.53
CA ARG A 5 4.67 -5.27 2.23
C ARG A 5 5.57 -4.53 1.28
N VAL A 6 6.17 -3.47 1.79
CA VAL A 6 7.06 -2.66 0.98
C VAL A 6 8.35 -2.47 1.74
N ILE A 7 9.46 -2.59 1.05
CA ILE A 7 10.77 -2.26 1.61
C ILE A 7 11.29 -1.10 0.80
N CYS A 8 11.55 0.00 1.45
CA CYS A 8 11.94 1.22 0.75
C CYS A 8 12.84 2.08 1.62
N PRO A 9 13.54 3.04 1.03
CA PRO A 9 14.27 4.02 1.84
C PRO A 9 13.29 4.82 2.69
N PRO A 10 13.70 5.23 3.89
CA PRO A 10 12.78 5.97 4.76
C PRO A 10 12.22 7.23 4.12
N GLY A 11 13.01 7.89 3.30
CA GLY A 11 12.53 9.11 2.67
C GLY A 11 11.41 8.91 1.67
N ASP A 12 11.22 7.67 1.18
CA ASP A 12 10.18 7.40 0.22
C ASP A 12 8.91 6.88 0.87
N ALA A 13 8.95 6.59 2.15
CA ALA A 13 7.83 5.91 2.80
C ALA A 13 6.53 6.70 2.70
N ASP A 14 6.59 8.00 2.90
CA ASP A 14 5.36 8.80 2.87
C ASP A 14 4.77 8.84 1.48
N GLN A 15 5.59 8.96 0.46
CA GLN A 15 5.09 9.00 -0.90
C GLN A 15 4.50 7.66 -1.31
N ILE A 16 5.15 6.58 -0.92
CA ILE A 16 4.64 5.25 -1.23
C ILE A 16 3.31 5.03 -0.52
N ALA A 17 3.20 5.45 0.74
CA ALA A 17 1.95 5.33 1.48
C ALA A 17 0.83 6.10 0.79
N ALA A 18 1.13 7.31 0.33
CA ALA A 18 0.12 8.12 -0.35
C ALA A 18 -0.30 7.47 -1.67
N THR A 19 0.64 6.88 -2.39
CA THR A 19 0.33 6.23 -3.64
C THR A 19 -0.56 5.00 -3.41
N LEU A 20 -0.27 4.23 -2.37
CA LEU A 20 -1.08 3.08 -2.06
C LEU A 20 -2.49 3.50 -1.65
N ALA A 21 -2.59 4.56 -0.87
CA ALA A 21 -3.90 5.04 -0.44
C ALA A 21 -4.72 5.56 -1.62
N ALA A 22 -4.06 6.05 -2.65
CA ALA A 22 -4.78 6.50 -3.83
C ALA A 22 -5.24 5.33 -4.69
N ALA A 23 -4.52 4.23 -4.67
CA ALA A 23 -4.83 3.08 -5.52
C ALA A 23 -5.77 2.09 -4.85
N PHE A 24 -5.78 2.03 -3.52
CA PHE A 24 -6.56 1.04 -2.79
C PHE A 24 -7.16 1.69 -1.56
N HIS A 25 -8.16 1.03 -0.99
CA HIS A 25 -8.59 1.38 0.36
C HIS A 25 -7.61 0.69 1.29
N VAL A 26 -6.89 1.46 2.07
CA VAL A 26 -5.87 0.91 2.94
C VAL A 26 -6.19 1.19 4.40
N GLY A 27 -5.79 0.26 5.25
CA GLY A 27 -5.89 0.46 6.68
C GLY A 27 -4.68 1.21 7.20
N PRO A 28 -4.49 1.21 8.53
CA PRO A 28 -3.33 1.89 9.10
C PRO A 28 -2.05 1.24 8.62
N ILE A 29 -1.07 2.04 8.29
CA ILE A 29 0.19 1.55 7.80
C ILE A 29 1.13 1.40 8.97
N ARG A 30 1.72 0.23 9.10
CA ARG A 30 2.69 -0.04 10.15
C ARG A 30 4.07 0.10 9.56
N ARG A 31 4.94 0.79 10.28
CA ARG A 31 6.29 1.06 9.80
C ARG A 31 7.27 0.46 10.76
N TYR A 32 8.21 -0.28 10.24
CA TYR A 32 9.28 -0.87 11.04
C TYR A 32 10.61 -0.63 10.36
N PRO A 33 11.66 -0.33 11.12
CA PRO A 33 12.98 -0.21 10.51
C PRO A 33 13.45 -1.57 10.03
N ALA A 34 14.11 -1.59 8.90
CA ALA A 34 14.70 -2.81 8.42
C ALA A 34 15.94 -3.12 9.26
N ARG A 35 16.43 -4.33 9.10
CA ARG A 35 17.53 -4.78 9.94
C ARG A 35 18.77 -3.92 9.76
N ASP A 36 19.03 -3.44 8.57
CA ASP A 36 20.21 -2.62 8.31
C ASP A 36 19.99 -1.15 8.64
N ARG A 37 18.78 -0.81 9.08
CA ARG A 37 18.42 0.55 9.45
C ARG A 37 18.53 1.56 8.34
N GLN A 38 18.76 1.11 7.13
CA GLN A 38 18.82 2.02 6.00
C GLN A 38 17.55 1.97 5.19
N ARG A 39 16.65 1.08 5.53
CA ARG A 39 15.38 0.95 4.83
C ARG A 39 14.27 0.77 5.83
N MET A 40 13.06 1.00 5.38
CA MET A 40 11.88 0.81 6.19
C MET A 40 11.02 -0.27 5.60
N ARG A 41 10.33 -0.98 6.46
CA ARG A 41 9.33 -1.95 6.02
C ARG A 41 7.98 -1.38 6.34
N LEU A 42 7.11 -1.38 5.36
CA LEU A 42 5.74 -0.92 5.52
C LEU A 42 4.81 -2.11 5.36
N TYR A 43 3.90 -2.26 6.29
CA TYR A 43 2.90 -3.32 6.22
C TYR A 43 1.54 -2.67 6.27
N VAL A 44 0.70 -3.02 5.31
CA VAL A 44 -0.62 -2.42 5.24
C VAL A 44 -1.59 -3.42 4.65
N THR A 45 -2.79 -3.45 5.17
CA THR A 45 -3.85 -4.24 4.56
C THR A 45 -4.58 -3.35 3.58
N ALA A 46 -4.98 -3.91 2.48
CA ALA A 46 -5.59 -3.14 1.41
C ALA A 46 -6.74 -3.90 0.79
N GLU A 47 -7.66 -3.15 0.22
CA GLU A 47 -8.76 -3.70 -0.55
C GLU A 47 -8.87 -2.87 -1.81
N PRO A 48 -9.24 -3.48 -2.92
CA PRO A 48 -9.45 -2.69 -4.13
C PRO A 48 -10.60 -1.72 -3.92
N HIS A 49 -10.54 -0.60 -4.58
CA HIS A 49 -11.69 0.28 -4.59
C HIS A 49 -12.82 -0.46 -5.26
N THR A 50 -13.92 -0.64 -4.55
CA THR A 50 -15.01 -1.38 -5.10
C THR A 50 -15.80 -0.50 -5.98
N THR A 51 -15.86 -0.86 -7.21
CA THR A 51 -16.66 -0.10 -8.09
C THR A 51 -17.53 -1.07 -8.69
N PRO A 52 -18.67 -1.13 -8.25
CA PRO A 52 -19.56 -2.12 -8.72
C PRO A 52 -19.56 -2.07 -10.17
N THR A 53 -19.49 -3.07 -10.71
CA THR A 53 -19.69 -3.16 -12.02
C THR A 53 -18.72 -2.59 -12.82
N SER A 54 -18.56 -1.51 -12.72
CA SER A 54 -17.79 -0.99 -13.60
C SER A 54 -16.64 -1.71 -13.77
N ALA A 55 -16.14 -2.02 -12.81
CA ALA A 55 -14.96 -2.60 -12.94
C ALA A 55 -15.02 -3.66 -13.84
N ARG A 56 -16.03 -4.11 -14.02
CA ARG A 56 -16.06 -5.17 -14.71
C ARG A 56 -16.31 -4.93 -15.96
N GLU A 57 -16.61 -4.14 -16.25
CA GLU A 57 -16.88 -4.02 -17.38
C GLU A 57 -15.85 -3.64 -18.05
N GLN A 58 -15.17 -3.37 -17.83
CA GLN A 58 -14.21 -3.30 -18.39
C GLN A 58 -13.50 -4.09 -18.48
N GLU A 59 -13.65 -4.55 -18.08
CA GLU A 59 -13.11 -5.33 -18.28
C GLU A 59 -13.09 -5.73 -18.91
N SER A 60 -13.30 -5.29 -19.09
CA SER A 60 -13.34 -5.69 -19.79
C SER A 60 -13.18 -5.83 -20.31
#